data_c574be28109daa03f162849d270e42da
#
_entry.id   c574be28109daa03f162849d270e42da
#
_cell.length_a   1.000
_cell.length_b   1.000
_cell.length_c   1.000
_cell.angle_alpha   90.00
_cell.angle_beta   90.00
_cell.angle_gamma   90.00
#
_symmetry.space_group_name_H-M   'P 1'
#
loop_
_entity.id
_entity.type
_entity.pdbx_description
1 polymer ?
#
loop_
_entity_poly.entity_id
_entity_poly.type
_entity_poly.pdbx_seq_one_letter_code
_entity_poly.pdbx_strand_id
1 'polypeptide(L)'
;MKLNERDFKSITDEETSLWEALKEQEKVVVNGEISNLIKKSLFGNYPVAVRHFLSLFPNNHLDGYELRNEIKSLESKLDDFKILLENNQITERQILNFIKDKNAHFIIGAILKSNYRFGHHSAFIFPEFKLPPSYQVDYLIVGKNSDGYHFVFVELENPYGQITLKDGSYGEPIRKGIKQIDDWEIWLEENFSHLRLVFEQALNKTEKLPKEFTVFDKTRMHYVVVAGRRIDYNERTYRLQRKNLEERKLQVFHYDNIVDFAKEVIGSPSY
;
A
#
# COMPACT_ATOMS: atom_id res chain seq x y z
N MET A 1 -1.79 -10.60 -5.20
CA MET A 1 -2.45 -10.19 -3.95
C MET A 1 -3.95 -10.26 -4.13
N LYS A 2 -4.65 -10.96 -3.25
CA LYS A 2 -6.02 -11.47 -3.44
C LYS A 2 -7.13 -10.52 -2.92
N LEU A 3 -6.99 -9.22 -3.07
CA LEU A 3 -7.97 -8.24 -2.55
C LEU A 3 -9.40 -8.47 -3.09
N ASN A 4 -9.50 -8.93 -4.33
CA ASN A 4 -10.78 -9.06 -5.03
C ASN A 4 -11.21 -10.51 -5.26
N GLU A 5 -10.47 -11.49 -4.71
CA GLU A 5 -10.75 -12.92 -4.95
C GLU A 5 -11.78 -13.50 -3.98
N ARG A 6 -11.83 -12.99 -2.75
CA ARG A 6 -12.82 -13.40 -1.74
C ARG A 6 -12.99 -12.33 -0.66
N ASP A 7 -14.09 -12.42 0.08
CA ASP A 7 -14.25 -11.67 1.33
C ASP A 7 -13.56 -12.41 2.49
N PHE A 8 -12.41 -11.88 2.92
CA PHE A 8 -11.64 -12.43 4.05
C PHE A 8 -12.27 -12.12 5.43
N LYS A 9 -13.36 -11.36 5.50
CA LYS A 9 -14.17 -11.22 6.72
C LYS A 9 -15.12 -12.39 6.93
N SER A 10 -15.34 -13.21 5.90
CA SER A 10 -16.18 -14.40 5.94
C SER A 10 -15.29 -15.63 5.84
N ILE A 11 -15.35 -16.50 6.84
CA ILE A 11 -14.65 -17.78 6.87
C ILE A 11 -15.65 -18.91 7.08
N THR A 12 -15.25 -20.11 6.69
CA THR A 12 -16.05 -21.34 6.89
C THR A 12 -15.87 -21.89 8.30
N ASP A 13 -16.77 -22.77 8.71
CA ASP A 13 -16.66 -23.46 10.00
C ASP A 13 -15.39 -24.34 10.04
N GLU A 14 -14.97 -24.89 8.90
CA GLU A 14 -13.72 -25.64 8.79
C GLU A 14 -12.50 -24.74 9.04
N GLU A 15 -12.45 -23.55 8.45
CA GLU A 15 -11.38 -22.58 8.67
C GLU A 15 -11.36 -22.10 10.14
N THR A 16 -12.52 -21.96 10.76
CA THR A 16 -12.66 -21.64 12.19
C THR A 16 -12.10 -22.75 13.06
N SER A 17 -12.50 -23.99 12.80
CA SER A 17 -12.03 -25.16 13.56
C SER A 17 -10.52 -25.36 13.42
N LEU A 18 -9.99 -25.15 12.20
CA LEU A 18 -8.54 -25.17 11.95
C LEU A 18 -7.81 -24.09 12.75
N TRP A 19 -8.37 -22.87 12.81
CA TRP A 19 -7.79 -21.79 13.61
C TRP A 19 -7.74 -22.09 15.10
N GLU A 20 -8.81 -22.66 15.64
CA GLU A 20 -8.86 -23.06 17.06
C GLU A 20 -7.83 -24.14 17.39
N ALA A 21 -7.69 -25.15 16.53
CA ALA A 21 -6.66 -26.17 16.68
C ALA A 21 -5.24 -25.58 16.59
N LEU A 22 -5.05 -24.53 15.80
CA LEU A 22 -3.75 -23.87 15.62
C LEU A 22 -3.36 -23.01 16.81
N LYS A 23 -4.29 -22.37 17.49
CA LYS A 23 -3.98 -21.59 18.70
C LYS A 23 -3.25 -22.43 19.75
N GLU A 24 -3.61 -23.71 19.84
CA GLU A 24 -2.89 -24.64 20.73
C GLU A 24 -1.47 -24.97 20.24
N GLN A 25 -1.25 -25.02 18.92
CA GLN A 25 0.06 -25.27 18.32
C GLN A 25 0.97 -24.04 18.31
N GLU A 26 0.42 -22.83 18.43
CA GLU A 26 1.20 -21.58 18.53
C GLU A 26 2.02 -21.51 19.81
N LYS A 27 1.57 -22.20 20.85
CA LYS A 27 2.21 -22.23 22.16
C LYS A 27 3.56 -22.92 22.06
N VAL A 28 4.62 -22.20 22.36
CA VAL A 28 5.97 -22.75 22.47
C VAL A 28 6.29 -22.97 23.94
N VAL A 29 6.62 -24.20 24.31
CA VAL A 29 7.05 -24.54 25.68
C VAL A 29 8.57 -24.41 25.76
N VAL A 30 9.04 -23.56 26.67
CA VAL A 30 10.46 -23.39 26.98
C VAL A 30 10.66 -23.72 28.47
N ASN A 31 11.52 -24.68 28.76
CA ASN A 31 11.79 -25.16 30.13
C ASN A 31 10.54 -25.61 30.91
N GLY A 32 9.54 -26.18 30.21
CA GLY A 32 8.29 -26.65 30.82
C GLY A 32 7.21 -25.59 31.00
N GLU A 33 7.46 -24.35 30.66
CA GLU A 33 6.50 -23.24 30.71
C GLU A 33 6.14 -22.70 29.34
N ILE A 34 4.90 -22.23 29.16
CA ILE A 34 4.46 -21.61 27.91
C ILE A 34 5.16 -20.28 27.75
N SER A 35 5.94 -20.12 26.67
CA SER A 35 6.60 -18.86 26.36
C SER A 35 5.60 -17.82 25.85
N ASN A 36 5.55 -16.65 26.48
CA ASN A 36 4.81 -15.49 25.98
C ASN A 36 5.60 -14.66 24.95
N LEU A 37 6.90 -14.95 24.78
CA LEU A 37 7.81 -14.20 23.91
C LEU A 37 8.04 -14.89 22.56
N ILE A 38 7.96 -16.22 22.53
CA ILE A 38 8.22 -17.02 21.34
C ILE A 38 6.92 -17.65 20.88
N LYS A 39 6.46 -17.28 19.68
CA LYS A 39 5.29 -17.86 19.04
C LYS A 39 5.69 -18.45 17.70
N LYS A 40 5.11 -19.58 17.32
CA LYS A 40 5.26 -20.11 15.96
C LYS A 40 4.49 -19.24 15.00
N SER A 41 5.09 -18.85 13.87
CA SER A 41 4.37 -18.18 12.81
C SER A 41 3.40 -19.14 12.14
N LEU A 42 2.11 -18.86 12.24
CA LEU A 42 1.03 -19.67 11.65
C LEU A 42 0.71 -19.28 10.20
N PHE A 43 1.22 -18.13 9.74
CA PHE A 43 0.96 -17.62 8.39
C PHE A 43 1.37 -18.61 7.29
N GLY A 44 2.45 -19.39 7.52
CA GLY A 44 2.95 -20.35 6.54
C GLY A 44 1.96 -21.46 6.19
N ASN A 45 1.21 -21.92 7.16
CA ASN A 45 0.33 -23.08 7.01
C ASN A 45 -1.15 -22.68 6.80
N TYR A 46 -1.56 -21.51 7.28
CA TYR A 46 -2.96 -21.11 7.32
C TYR A 46 -3.15 -19.62 7.03
N PRO A 47 -2.71 -19.13 5.87
CA PRO A 47 -2.68 -17.69 5.58
C PRO A 47 -4.06 -17.04 5.62
N VAL A 48 -5.12 -17.77 5.24
CA VAL A 48 -6.49 -17.26 5.22
C VAL A 48 -7.03 -17.05 6.63
N ALA A 49 -6.89 -18.06 7.50
CA ALA A 49 -7.37 -17.99 8.87
C ALA A 49 -6.61 -16.92 9.68
N VAL A 50 -5.28 -16.88 9.55
CA VAL A 50 -4.47 -15.85 10.20
C VAL A 50 -4.85 -14.44 9.72
N ARG A 51 -5.06 -14.27 8.42
CA ARG A 51 -5.49 -12.99 7.84
C ARG A 51 -6.85 -12.55 8.38
N HIS A 52 -7.83 -13.48 8.47
CA HIS A 52 -9.14 -13.20 9.05
C HIS A 52 -9.04 -12.78 10.52
N PHE A 53 -8.33 -13.55 11.34
CA PHE A 53 -8.35 -13.39 12.80
C PHE A 53 -7.38 -12.34 13.33
N LEU A 54 -6.24 -12.10 12.65
CA LEU A 54 -5.18 -11.23 13.16
C LEU A 54 -5.01 -9.91 12.39
N SER A 55 -5.63 -9.78 11.23
CA SER A 55 -5.52 -8.55 10.45
C SER A 55 -6.54 -7.51 10.87
N LEU A 56 -6.09 -6.27 11.07
CA LEU A 56 -6.98 -5.12 11.32
C LEU A 56 -7.95 -4.90 10.14
N PHE A 57 -7.47 -5.07 8.91
CA PHE A 57 -8.26 -4.95 7.68
C PHE A 57 -8.05 -6.18 6.79
N PRO A 58 -8.79 -7.28 7.03
CA PRO A 58 -8.57 -8.55 6.33
C PRO A 58 -8.60 -8.46 4.81
N ASN A 59 -9.54 -7.68 4.25
CA ASN A 59 -9.70 -7.53 2.81
C ASN A 59 -8.63 -6.61 2.17
N ASN A 60 -7.93 -5.82 2.98
CA ASN A 60 -6.95 -4.83 2.51
C ASN A 60 -5.51 -5.19 2.87
N HIS A 61 -5.28 -6.36 3.42
CA HIS A 61 -3.97 -6.78 3.95
C HIS A 61 -2.94 -6.99 2.84
N LEU A 62 -1.79 -6.35 2.96
CA LEU A 62 -0.59 -6.57 2.15
C LEU A 62 0.23 -7.68 2.80
N ASP A 63 0.21 -8.88 2.21
CA ASP A 63 0.71 -10.08 2.85
C ASP A 63 2.13 -10.44 2.38
N GLY A 64 3.10 -10.41 3.30
CA GLY A 64 4.47 -10.85 3.03
C GLY A 64 4.60 -12.35 2.76
N TYR A 65 3.61 -13.17 3.14
CA TYR A 65 3.58 -14.58 2.78
C TYR A 65 3.39 -14.77 1.28
N GLU A 66 2.48 -14.03 0.64
CA GLU A 66 2.30 -14.03 -0.82
C GLU A 66 3.59 -13.64 -1.55
N LEU A 67 4.29 -12.61 -1.05
CA LEU A 67 5.55 -12.16 -1.64
C LEU A 67 6.61 -13.26 -1.75
N ARG A 68 6.67 -14.14 -0.77
CA ARG A 68 7.65 -15.25 -0.71
C ARG A 68 7.20 -16.51 -1.44
N ASN A 69 5.90 -16.78 -1.48
CA ASN A 69 5.39 -18.07 -1.95
C ASN A 69 4.81 -18.01 -3.37
N GLU A 70 4.47 -16.82 -3.86
CA GLU A 70 3.90 -16.62 -5.20
C GLU A 70 4.89 -15.92 -6.17
N ILE A 71 6.21 -16.05 -5.95
CA ILE A 71 7.26 -15.32 -6.69
C ILE A 71 7.03 -15.37 -8.20
N LYS A 72 6.87 -16.54 -8.79
CA LYS A 72 6.67 -16.68 -10.25
C LYS A 72 5.41 -15.96 -10.76
N SER A 73 4.33 -16.02 -9.99
CA SER A 73 3.08 -15.31 -10.34
C SER A 73 3.27 -13.80 -10.27
N LEU A 74 3.96 -13.31 -9.24
CA LEU A 74 4.23 -11.88 -9.06
C LEU A 74 5.19 -11.36 -10.12
N GLU A 75 6.25 -12.10 -10.45
CA GLU A 75 7.18 -11.77 -11.54
C GLU A 75 6.45 -11.69 -12.89
N SER A 76 5.59 -12.66 -13.20
CA SER A 76 4.79 -12.64 -14.43
C SER A 76 3.89 -11.39 -14.51
N LYS A 77 3.21 -11.03 -13.41
CA LYS A 77 2.39 -9.82 -13.35
C LYS A 77 3.22 -8.55 -13.51
N LEU A 78 4.43 -8.52 -12.94
CA LEU A 78 5.34 -7.39 -13.08
C LEU A 78 5.86 -7.26 -14.51
N ASP A 79 6.12 -8.38 -15.19
CA ASP A 79 6.52 -8.37 -16.61
C ASP A 79 5.38 -7.91 -17.51
N ASP A 80 4.14 -8.38 -17.27
CA ASP A 80 2.94 -7.86 -17.94
C ASP A 80 2.79 -6.34 -17.73
N PHE A 81 3.07 -5.85 -16.53
CA PHE A 81 3.03 -4.41 -16.23
C PHE A 81 4.10 -3.61 -16.98
N LYS A 82 5.31 -4.14 -17.09
CA LYS A 82 6.38 -3.51 -17.89
C LYS A 82 5.96 -3.43 -19.37
N ILE A 83 5.42 -4.53 -19.92
CA ILE A 83 4.93 -4.55 -21.30
C ILE A 83 3.82 -3.50 -21.50
N LEU A 84 2.90 -3.38 -20.52
CA LEU A 84 1.85 -2.36 -20.57
C LEU A 84 2.46 -0.95 -20.62
N LEU A 85 3.50 -0.69 -19.83
CA LEU A 85 4.19 0.61 -19.80
C LEU A 85 5.01 0.93 -21.07
N GLU A 86 5.30 -0.03 -21.93
CA GLU A 86 5.93 0.24 -23.23
C GLU A 86 4.95 0.84 -24.27
N ASN A 87 3.65 0.75 -24.01
CA ASN A 87 2.65 1.40 -24.86
C ASN A 87 2.55 2.90 -24.52
N ASN A 88 3.08 3.75 -25.41
CA ASN A 88 3.09 5.20 -25.21
C ASN A 88 1.71 5.88 -25.30
N GLN A 89 0.65 5.13 -25.57
CA GLN A 89 -0.74 5.58 -25.52
C GLN A 89 -1.46 5.14 -24.24
N ILE A 90 -0.75 4.48 -23.32
CA ILE A 90 -1.34 4.03 -22.08
C ILE A 90 -1.79 5.23 -21.23
N THR A 91 -2.98 5.12 -20.67
CA THR A 91 -3.55 6.13 -19.77
C THR A 91 -3.49 5.67 -18.31
N GLU A 92 -3.55 6.62 -17.40
CA GLU A 92 -3.71 6.40 -15.96
C GLU A 92 -4.83 5.37 -15.67
N ARG A 93 -6.01 5.55 -16.27
CA ARG A 93 -7.15 4.64 -16.06
C ARG A 93 -6.88 3.19 -16.48
N GLN A 94 -6.12 2.98 -17.54
CA GLN A 94 -5.74 1.65 -17.96
C GLN A 94 -4.74 0.99 -17.01
N ILE A 95 -3.87 1.78 -16.38
CA ILE A 95 -2.96 1.32 -15.33
C ILE A 95 -3.75 0.88 -14.09
N LEU A 96 -4.68 1.71 -13.62
CA LEU A 96 -5.56 1.37 -12.50
C LEU A 96 -6.35 0.08 -12.75
N ASN A 97 -6.93 -0.05 -13.95
CA ASN A 97 -7.66 -1.25 -14.35
C ASN A 97 -6.74 -2.48 -14.39
N PHE A 98 -5.53 -2.38 -14.95
CA PHE A 98 -4.56 -3.47 -14.96
C PHE A 98 -4.25 -3.96 -13.55
N ILE A 99 -3.93 -3.04 -12.63
CA ILE A 99 -3.60 -3.39 -11.24
C ILE A 99 -4.77 -4.11 -10.57
N LYS A 100 -5.99 -3.64 -10.80
CA LYS A 100 -7.22 -4.24 -10.27
C LYS A 100 -7.49 -5.62 -10.87
N ASP A 101 -7.54 -5.73 -12.19
CA ASP A 101 -7.96 -6.93 -12.93
C ASP A 101 -6.95 -8.08 -12.79
N LYS A 102 -5.66 -7.74 -12.71
CA LYS A 102 -4.57 -8.71 -12.50
C LYS A 102 -4.30 -9.00 -11.02
N ASN A 103 -5.04 -8.37 -10.09
CA ASN A 103 -4.72 -8.42 -8.66
C ASN A 103 -3.23 -8.10 -8.39
N ALA A 104 -2.72 -7.03 -9.04
CA ALA A 104 -1.32 -6.64 -9.00
C ALA A 104 -1.03 -5.52 -7.97
N HIS A 105 -1.84 -5.42 -6.93
CA HIS A 105 -1.74 -4.36 -5.91
C HIS A 105 -0.38 -4.34 -5.17
N PHE A 106 0.38 -5.45 -5.20
CA PHE A 106 1.73 -5.49 -4.67
C PHE A 106 2.67 -4.48 -5.35
N ILE A 107 2.41 -4.13 -6.62
CA ILE A 107 3.18 -3.12 -7.36
C ILE A 107 3.08 -1.76 -6.67
N ILE A 108 1.88 -1.37 -6.27
CA ILE A 108 1.66 -0.11 -5.54
C ILE A 108 2.09 -0.25 -4.07
N GLY A 109 1.81 -1.39 -3.42
CA GLY A 109 2.27 -1.67 -2.06
C GLY A 109 3.78 -1.59 -1.90
N ALA A 110 4.52 -1.91 -2.96
CA ALA A 110 5.99 -1.84 -3.01
C ALA A 110 6.55 -0.41 -2.82
N ILE A 111 5.73 0.63 -2.94
CA ILE A 111 6.10 2.01 -2.57
C ILE A 111 6.66 2.07 -1.15
N LEU A 112 6.22 1.19 -0.25
CA LEU A 112 6.77 1.10 1.11
C LEU A 112 8.27 0.76 1.15
N LYS A 113 8.83 0.16 0.08
CA LYS A 113 10.28 -0.09 -0.06
C LYS A 113 11.11 1.14 -0.39
N SER A 114 10.50 2.26 -0.78
CA SER A 114 11.25 3.46 -1.13
C SER A 114 12.07 3.99 0.07
N ASN A 115 11.61 4.98 0.77
CA ASN A 115 12.30 5.56 1.93
C ASN A 115 11.51 5.45 3.23
N TYR A 116 10.50 4.57 3.28
CA TYR A 116 9.66 4.41 4.45
C TYR A 116 10.23 3.37 5.42
N ARG A 117 10.14 3.68 6.72
CA ARG A 117 10.59 2.79 7.80
C ARG A 117 9.40 2.15 8.54
N PHE A 118 8.31 1.90 7.80
CA PHE A 118 7.10 1.28 8.32
C PHE A 118 6.52 0.32 7.28
N GLY A 119 5.57 -0.54 7.70
CA GLY A 119 4.98 -1.60 6.87
C GLY A 119 5.46 -3.00 7.25
N HIS A 120 6.60 -3.12 7.91
CA HIS A 120 7.19 -4.41 8.29
C HIS A 120 6.43 -5.14 9.42
N HIS A 121 5.64 -4.45 10.26
CA HIS A 121 4.78 -5.09 11.25
C HIS A 121 3.42 -5.48 10.66
N SER A 122 2.83 -4.62 9.85
CA SER A 122 1.66 -4.87 9.02
C SER A 122 1.54 -3.78 7.97
N ALA A 123 0.97 -4.13 6.83
CA ALA A 123 0.70 -3.18 5.77
C ALA A 123 -0.68 -3.45 5.15
N PHE A 124 -1.35 -2.38 4.71
CA PHE A 124 -2.67 -2.43 4.10
C PHE A 124 -2.71 -1.52 2.88
N ILE A 125 -3.57 -1.85 1.92
CA ILE A 125 -3.82 -1.02 0.75
C ILE A 125 -5.32 -0.87 0.52
N PHE A 126 -5.75 0.34 0.24
CA PHE A 126 -7.12 0.70 -0.04
C PHE A 126 -7.16 1.36 -1.43
N PRO A 127 -7.57 0.60 -2.48
CA PRO A 127 -7.77 1.18 -3.80
C PRO A 127 -8.98 2.11 -3.81
N GLU A 128 -8.93 3.16 -4.62
CA GLU A 128 -10.01 4.14 -4.81
C GLU A 128 -10.57 4.66 -3.46
N PHE A 129 -9.62 5.03 -2.54
CA PHE A 129 -9.96 5.41 -1.17
C PHE A 129 -10.70 6.75 -1.12
N LYS A 130 -11.87 6.77 -0.50
CA LYS A 130 -12.74 7.96 -0.45
C LYS A 130 -12.35 8.91 0.67
N LEU A 131 -12.30 10.21 0.33
CA LEU A 131 -12.28 11.35 1.25
C LEU A 131 -13.64 12.07 1.13
N PRO A 132 -14.68 11.62 1.86
CA PRO A 132 -16.05 12.06 1.64
C PRO A 132 -16.27 13.55 2.00
N PRO A 133 -17.15 14.25 1.26
CA PRO A 133 -17.88 13.81 0.07
C PRO A 133 -17.13 14.09 -1.24
N SER A 134 -15.97 14.77 -1.20
CA SER A 134 -15.46 15.56 -2.34
C SER A 134 -14.34 14.88 -3.13
N TYR A 135 -13.52 14.02 -2.48
CA TYR A 135 -12.32 13.49 -3.13
C TYR A 135 -12.22 11.98 -3.07
N GLN A 136 -11.43 11.43 -3.97
CA GLN A 136 -11.03 10.03 -4.01
C GLN A 136 -9.54 9.97 -4.34
N VAL A 137 -8.82 9.16 -3.57
CA VAL A 137 -7.40 8.89 -3.73
C VAL A 137 -7.26 7.59 -4.51
N ASP A 138 -6.35 7.51 -5.47
CA ASP A 138 -6.16 6.26 -6.21
C ASP A 138 -5.82 5.09 -5.30
N TYR A 139 -4.86 5.31 -4.38
CA TYR A 139 -4.52 4.33 -3.34
C TYR A 139 -4.17 5.01 -2.03
N LEU A 140 -4.71 4.49 -0.93
CA LEU A 140 -4.17 4.72 0.39
C LEU A 140 -3.39 3.47 0.83
N ILE A 141 -2.10 3.62 1.13
CA ILE A 141 -1.29 2.57 1.76
C ILE A 141 -1.13 2.91 3.22
N VAL A 142 -1.35 1.94 4.10
CA VAL A 142 -1.14 2.11 5.54
C VAL A 142 -0.08 1.12 5.99
N GLY A 143 0.98 1.60 6.60
CA GLY A 143 2.06 0.77 7.13
C GLY A 143 2.24 0.96 8.62
N LYS A 144 2.55 -0.13 9.35
CA LYS A 144 2.81 -0.12 10.79
C LYS A 144 4.28 -0.38 11.09
N ASN A 145 4.80 0.32 12.07
CA ASN A 145 6.05 0.04 12.77
C ASN A 145 5.83 0.07 14.30
N SER A 146 6.91 0.09 15.10
CA SER A 146 6.82 0.17 16.56
C SER A 146 6.22 1.48 17.09
N ASP A 147 6.25 2.54 16.27
CA ASP A 147 5.71 3.87 16.56
C ASP A 147 4.20 3.98 16.26
N GLY A 148 3.62 3.00 15.53
CA GLY A 148 2.21 2.96 15.16
C GLY A 148 1.99 2.97 13.66
N TYR A 149 0.83 3.48 13.22
CA TYR A 149 0.41 3.48 11.82
C TYR A 149 0.77 4.78 11.12
N HIS A 150 1.22 4.68 9.87
CA HIS A 150 1.51 5.76 8.94
C HIS A 150 0.69 5.59 7.67
N PHE A 151 0.32 6.71 7.03
CA PHE A 151 -0.59 6.78 5.90
C PHE A 151 0.13 7.36 4.70
N VAL A 152 0.10 6.66 3.56
CA VAL A 152 0.69 7.11 2.30
C VAL A 152 -0.42 7.27 1.28
N PHE A 153 -0.75 8.48 0.93
CA PHE A 153 -1.73 8.83 -0.09
C PHE A 153 -1.04 8.86 -1.45
N VAL A 154 -1.50 8.04 -2.38
CA VAL A 154 -0.86 7.83 -3.69
C VAL A 154 -1.79 8.28 -4.79
N GLU A 155 -1.28 9.14 -5.65
CA GLU A 155 -1.91 9.57 -6.90
C GLU A 155 -1.11 9.07 -8.08
N LEU A 156 -1.77 8.44 -9.03
CA LEU A 156 -1.20 8.01 -10.29
C LEU A 156 -1.60 9.00 -11.38
N GLU A 157 -0.63 9.44 -12.15
CA GLU A 157 -0.82 10.30 -13.30
C GLU A 157 -0.28 9.63 -14.56
N ASN A 158 -0.54 10.20 -15.71
CA ASN A 158 -0.11 9.60 -16.98
C ASN A 158 1.40 9.33 -17.02
N PRO A 159 1.81 8.14 -17.53
CA PRO A 159 3.22 7.80 -17.72
C PRO A 159 3.86 8.53 -18.91
N TYR A 160 3.07 9.12 -19.78
CA TYR A 160 3.51 9.82 -20.97
C TYR A 160 2.89 11.21 -21.08
N GLY A 161 3.50 12.08 -21.87
CA GLY A 161 3.11 13.47 -22.06
C GLY A 161 4.24 14.44 -21.73
N GLN A 162 3.92 15.69 -21.49
CA GLN A 162 4.90 16.68 -21.08
C GLN A 162 5.17 16.58 -19.57
N ILE A 163 5.93 15.56 -19.14
CA ILE A 163 6.20 15.24 -17.73
C ILE A 163 7.09 16.30 -17.08
N THR A 164 8.12 16.75 -17.80
CA THR A 164 8.96 17.87 -17.39
C THR A 164 9.05 18.90 -18.51
N LEU A 165 9.28 20.14 -18.13
CA LEU A 165 9.50 21.23 -19.07
C LEU A 165 10.96 21.31 -19.47
N LYS A 166 11.29 22.08 -20.53
CA LYS A 166 12.65 22.23 -21.05
C LYS A 166 13.66 22.74 -20.00
N ASP A 167 13.17 23.55 -19.06
CA ASP A 167 13.96 24.06 -17.95
C ASP A 167 14.06 23.07 -16.77
N GLY A 168 13.47 21.87 -16.88
CA GLY A 168 13.46 20.83 -15.85
C GLY A 168 12.45 21.04 -14.73
N SER A 169 11.57 22.05 -14.85
CA SER A 169 10.43 22.16 -13.94
C SER A 169 9.37 21.11 -14.25
N TYR A 170 8.46 20.89 -13.31
CA TYR A 170 7.38 19.93 -13.46
C TYR A 170 6.42 20.29 -14.60
N GLY A 171 6.14 19.31 -15.43
CA GLY A 171 5.10 19.37 -16.45
C GLY A 171 3.69 19.20 -15.90
N GLU A 172 2.72 19.18 -16.79
CA GLU A 172 1.29 19.18 -16.39
C GLU A 172 0.90 17.96 -15.57
N PRO A 173 1.25 16.68 -15.90
CA PRO A 173 0.85 15.54 -15.09
C PRO A 173 1.32 15.64 -13.64
N ILE A 174 2.60 15.95 -13.42
CA ILE A 174 3.13 16.07 -12.05
C ILE A 174 2.44 17.22 -11.30
N ARG A 175 2.22 18.37 -11.95
CA ARG A 175 1.54 19.51 -11.31
C ARG A 175 0.09 19.20 -10.96
N LYS A 176 -0.61 18.44 -11.81
CA LYS A 176 -1.98 17.99 -11.55
C LYS A 176 -2.03 17.11 -10.30
N GLY A 177 -1.16 16.10 -10.22
CA GLY A 177 -1.07 15.24 -9.04
C GLY A 177 -0.71 16.01 -7.76
N ILE A 178 0.25 16.95 -7.83
CA ILE A 178 0.60 17.79 -6.68
C ILE A 178 -0.60 18.66 -6.24
N LYS A 179 -1.35 19.22 -7.17
CA LYS A 179 -2.55 20.00 -6.84
C LYS A 179 -3.61 19.15 -6.14
N GLN A 180 -3.81 17.91 -6.55
CA GLN A 180 -4.71 16.99 -5.86
C GLN A 180 -4.23 16.72 -4.43
N ILE A 181 -2.93 16.53 -4.23
CA ILE A 181 -2.33 16.40 -2.89
C ILE A 181 -2.60 17.66 -2.05
N ASP A 182 -2.45 18.88 -2.61
CA ASP A 182 -2.73 20.13 -1.91
C ASP A 182 -4.19 20.19 -1.42
N ASP A 183 -5.13 19.78 -2.27
CA ASP A 183 -6.56 19.72 -1.92
C ASP A 183 -6.83 18.67 -0.82
N TRP A 184 -6.14 17.51 -0.86
CA TRP A 184 -6.28 16.49 0.17
C TRP A 184 -5.65 16.89 1.50
N GLU A 185 -4.51 17.59 1.51
CA GLU A 185 -3.88 18.08 2.76
C GLU A 185 -4.87 18.98 3.51
N ILE A 186 -5.50 19.92 2.82
CA ILE A 186 -6.50 20.83 3.42
C ILE A 186 -7.69 20.01 3.95
N TRP A 187 -8.21 19.10 3.11
CA TRP A 187 -9.35 18.27 3.51
C TRP A 187 -9.03 17.41 4.75
N LEU A 188 -7.86 16.80 4.80
CA LEU A 188 -7.43 15.95 5.92
C LEU A 188 -7.28 16.75 7.22
N GLU A 189 -6.74 17.96 7.18
CA GLU A 189 -6.61 18.82 8.34
C GLU A 189 -7.99 19.16 8.94
N GLU A 190 -9.01 19.32 8.11
CA GLU A 190 -10.36 19.73 8.55
C GLU A 190 -11.29 18.53 8.86
N ASN A 191 -11.14 17.41 8.14
CA ASN A 191 -12.15 16.36 8.07
C ASN A 191 -11.66 14.95 8.44
N PHE A 192 -10.43 14.78 8.93
CA PHE A 192 -9.84 13.46 9.17
C PHE A 192 -10.72 12.53 10.04
N SER A 193 -11.41 13.09 11.03
CA SER A 193 -12.31 12.32 11.90
C SER A 193 -13.45 11.63 11.14
N HIS A 194 -13.85 12.13 9.97
CA HIS A 194 -14.86 11.50 9.12
C HIS A 194 -14.38 10.19 8.48
N LEU A 195 -13.06 10.00 8.36
CA LEU A 195 -12.47 8.76 7.85
C LEU A 195 -12.72 7.56 8.77
N ARG A 196 -13.05 7.81 10.04
CA ARG A 196 -13.42 6.73 10.96
C ARG A 196 -14.48 5.82 10.35
N LEU A 197 -15.56 6.36 9.78
CA LEU A 197 -16.63 5.57 9.17
C LEU A 197 -16.15 4.79 7.95
N VAL A 198 -15.23 5.36 7.16
CA VAL A 198 -14.64 4.69 5.99
C VAL A 198 -13.80 3.49 6.43
N PHE A 199 -12.96 3.66 7.44
CA PHE A 199 -12.13 2.58 7.97
C PHE A 199 -12.97 1.50 8.68
N GLU A 200 -14.01 1.87 9.42
CA GLU A 200 -14.91 0.93 10.10
C GLU A 200 -15.61 -0.04 9.12
N GLN A 201 -15.87 0.38 7.87
CA GLN A 201 -16.41 -0.51 6.84
C GLN A 201 -15.44 -1.64 6.46
N ALA A 202 -14.14 -1.38 6.49
CA ALA A 202 -13.10 -2.37 6.18
C ALA A 202 -12.62 -3.14 7.42
N LEU A 203 -12.91 -2.64 8.61
CA LEU A 203 -12.41 -3.14 9.89
C LEU A 203 -12.84 -4.60 10.14
N ASN A 204 -11.92 -5.38 10.72
CA ASN A 204 -12.25 -6.67 11.29
C ASN A 204 -13.24 -6.49 12.45
N LYS A 205 -14.31 -7.29 12.46
CA LYS A 205 -15.41 -7.19 13.45
C LYS A 205 -14.95 -7.41 14.90
N THR A 206 -13.85 -8.10 15.11
CA THR A 206 -13.27 -8.39 16.44
C THR A 206 -12.29 -7.32 16.91
N GLU A 207 -11.93 -6.37 16.05
CA GLU A 207 -10.93 -5.35 16.30
C GLU A 207 -11.54 -3.97 16.54
N LYS A 208 -10.74 -3.09 17.13
CA LYS A 208 -11.06 -1.66 17.29
C LYS A 208 -10.05 -0.82 16.53
N LEU A 209 -10.51 0.26 15.93
CA LEU A 209 -9.63 1.20 15.25
C LEU A 209 -8.62 1.80 16.25
N PRO A 210 -7.32 1.70 15.97
CA PRO A 210 -6.30 2.42 16.71
C PRO A 210 -6.49 3.94 16.62
N LYS A 211 -5.92 4.67 17.59
CA LYS A 211 -6.05 6.13 17.69
C LYS A 211 -5.62 6.86 16.42
N GLU A 212 -4.60 6.37 15.74
CA GLU A 212 -4.04 6.96 14.52
C GLU A 212 -5.05 7.04 13.37
N PHE A 213 -6.12 6.24 13.38
CA PHE A 213 -7.20 6.26 12.38
C PHE A 213 -8.32 7.24 12.72
N THR A 214 -8.29 7.83 13.90
CA THR A 214 -9.38 8.71 14.40
C THR A 214 -8.92 10.12 14.74
N VAL A 215 -7.61 10.32 14.92
CA VAL A 215 -7.01 11.59 15.27
C VAL A 215 -5.98 11.96 14.22
N PHE A 216 -6.15 13.14 13.61
CA PHE A 216 -5.20 13.65 12.63
C PHE A 216 -3.84 13.93 13.27
N ASP A 217 -2.80 13.40 12.64
CA ASP A 217 -1.41 13.69 12.98
C ASP A 217 -0.60 13.87 11.69
N LYS A 218 -0.30 15.12 11.34
CA LYS A 218 0.45 15.48 10.13
C LYS A 218 1.79 14.75 10.03
N THR A 219 2.39 14.37 11.17
CA THR A 219 3.67 13.66 11.16
C THR A 219 3.58 12.25 10.60
N ARG A 220 2.38 11.68 10.54
CA ARG A 220 2.08 10.32 10.03
C ARG A 220 1.57 10.31 8.60
N MET A 221 1.31 11.51 8.01
CA MET A 221 0.81 11.64 6.65
C MET A 221 1.97 11.76 5.66
N HIS A 222 1.92 11.00 4.60
CA HIS A 222 2.90 10.97 3.51
C HIS A 222 2.16 10.98 2.18
N TYR A 223 2.77 11.57 1.16
CA TYR A 223 2.13 11.75 -0.13
C TYR A 223 3.06 11.26 -1.25
N VAL A 224 2.47 10.68 -2.29
CA VAL A 224 3.17 10.17 -3.46
C VAL A 224 2.41 10.56 -4.72
N VAL A 225 3.11 11.14 -5.66
CA VAL A 225 2.64 11.30 -7.05
C VAL A 225 3.51 10.41 -7.94
N VAL A 226 2.88 9.58 -8.77
CA VAL A 226 3.57 8.75 -9.76
C VAL A 226 3.23 9.25 -11.15
N ALA A 227 4.22 9.75 -11.89
CA ALA A 227 3.99 10.30 -13.24
C ALA A 227 5.24 10.12 -14.11
N GLY A 228 5.04 9.86 -15.39
CA GLY A 228 6.13 9.82 -16.36
C GLY A 228 7.01 8.58 -16.28
N ARG A 229 8.01 8.57 -17.14
CA ARG A 229 9.05 7.54 -17.22
C ARG A 229 10.41 8.12 -16.79
N ARG A 230 11.36 7.28 -16.42
CA ARG A 230 12.72 7.70 -15.99
C ARG A 230 13.39 8.65 -16.98
N ILE A 231 13.19 8.43 -18.26
CA ILE A 231 13.77 9.24 -19.33
C ILE A 231 13.29 10.70 -19.33
N ASP A 232 12.13 10.96 -18.73
CA ASP A 232 11.54 12.30 -18.67
C ASP A 232 12.17 13.19 -17.58
N TYR A 233 12.97 12.59 -16.69
CA TYR A 233 13.49 13.27 -15.50
C TYR A 233 14.95 13.69 -15.72
N ASN A 234 15.27 14.91 -15.31
CA ASN A 234 16.61 15.48 -15.36
C ASN A 234 17.08 15.92 -13.97
N GLU A 235 18.31 16.45 -13.88
CA GLU A 235 18.91 16.86 -12.60
C GLU A 235 18.03 17.84 -11.81
N ARG A 236 17.45 18.83 -12.49
CA ARG A 236 16.57 19.81 -11.82
C ARG A 236 15.27 19.17 -11.32
N THR A 237 14.69 18.25 -12.09
CA THR A 237 13.50 17.48 -11.66
C THR A 237 13.80 16.71 -10.39
N TYR A 238 14.92 15.98 -10.34
CA TYR A 238 15.36 15.26 -9.14
C TYR A 238 15.65 16.18 -7.95
N ARG A 239 16.15 17.40 -8.20
CA ARG A 239 16.33 18.40 -7.14
C ARG A 239 14.98 18.84 -6.57
N LEU A 240 13.96 19.05 -7.42
CA LEU A 240 12.61 19.40 -6.98
C LEU A 240 11.95 18.27 -6.19
N GLN A 241 12.18 17.00 -6.58
CA GLN A 241 11.71 15.84 -5.79
C GLN A 241 12.27 15.86 -4.37
N ARG A 242 13.60 16.01 -4.23
CA ARG A 242 14.22 16.07 -2.90
C ARG A 242 13.68 17.21 -2.06
N LYS A 243 13.45 18.38 -2.66
CA LYS A 243 12.84 19.52 -1.98
C LYS A 243 11.42 19.21 -1.48
N ASN A 244 10.55 18.64 -2.30
CA ASN A 244 9.20 18.26 -1.91
C ASN A 244 9.19 17.22 -0.78
N LEU A 245 10.09 16.25 -0.85
CA LEU A 245 10.22 15.23 0.19
C LEU A 245 10.61 15.84 1.54
N GLU A 246 11.60 16.74 1.54
CA GLU A 246 12.11 17.39 2.75
C GLU A 246 11.07 18.33 3.37
N GLU A 247 10.43 19.16 2.54
CA GLU A 247 9.52 20.21 3.02
C GLU A 247 8.11 19.67 3.36
N ARG A 248 7.62 18.67 2.61
CA ARG A 248 6.21 18.27 2.64
C ARG A 248 5.97 16.77 2.80
N LYS A 249 7.00 15.94 2.92
CA LYS A 249 6.89 14.46 2.83
C LYS A 249 6.18 13.99 1.56
N LEU A 250 6.28 14.78 0.49
CA LEU A 250 5.74 14.48 -0.83
C LEU A 250 6.85 13.88 -1.71
N GLN A 251 6.69 12.63 -2.08
CA GLN A 251 7.55 11.95 -3.04
C GLN A 251 6.94 12.03 -4.44
N VAL A 252 7.76 12.29 -5.44
CA VAL A 252 7.36 12.24 -6.85
C VAL A 252 8.15 11.13 -7.50
N PHE A 253 7.51 10.09 -8.00
CA PHE A 253 8.13 8.95 -8.65
C PHE A 253 7.77 8.90 -10.13
N HIS A 254 8.64 8.29 -10.93
CA HIS A 254 8.26 7.79 -12.25
C HIS A 254 7.88 6.32 -12.16
N TYR A 255 7.14 5.80 -13.16
CA TYR A 255 6.67 4.41 -13.15
C TYR A 255 7.81 3.38 -13.09
N ASP A 256 8.99 3.70 -13.60
CA ASP A 256 10.15 2.81 -13.50
C ASP A 256 10.63 2.65 -12.05
N ASN A 257 10.43 3.64 -11.16
CA ASN A 257 10.68 3.45 -9.72
C ASN A 257 9.72 2.42 -9.13
N ILE A 258 8.44 2.48 -9.52
CA ILE A 258 7.44 1.55 -9.03
C ILE A 258 7.75 0.11 -9.48
N VAL A 259 8.25 -0.06 -10.70
CA VAL A 259 8.76 -1.35 -11.21
C VAL A 259 9.95 -1.83 -10.39
N ASP A 260 10.92 -0.95 -10.09
CA ASP A 260 12.11 -1.30 -9.31
C ASP A 260 11.71 -1.73 -7.89
N PHE A 261 10.84 -0.97 -7.20
CA PHE A 261 10.34 -1.32 -5.87
C PHE A 261 9.56 -2.64 -5.88
N ALA A 262 8.72 -2.86 -6.90
CA ALA A 262 7.97 -4.11 -7.05
C ALA A 262 8.90 -5.32 -7.23
N LYS A 263 9.98 -5.15 -7.98
CA LYS A 263 11.02 -6.19 -8.13
C LYS A 263 11.72 -6.47 -6.79
N GLU A 264 12.01 -5.44 -6.01
CA GLU A 264 12.68 -5.58 -4.71
C GLU A 264 11.79 -6.26 -3.67
N VAL A 265 10.48 -6.00 -3.71
CA VAL A 265 9.55 -6.57 -2.71
C VAL A 265 9.26 -8.05 -2.96
N ILE A 266 9.32 -8.53 -4.20
CA ILE A 266 9.12 -9.95 -4.53
C ILE A 266 10.18 -10.81 -3.82
N GLY A 267 9.75 -11.81 -3.08
CA GLY A 267 10.60 -12.69 -2.27
C GLY A 267 10.96 -12.13 -0.89
N SER A 268 10.64 -10.86 -0.60
CA SER A 268 10.93 -10.29 0.72
C SER A 268 9.90 -10.73 1.80
N PRO A 269 10.27 -10.68 3.09
CA PRO A 269 9.39 -11.12 4.17
C PRO A 269 8.26 -10.12 4.49
N SER A 270 8.37 -8.88 4.03
CA SER A 270 7.40 -7.80 4.27
C SER A 270 7.47 -6.73 3.19
N TYR A 271 6.51 -5.88 3.16
CA TYR A 271 6.51 -4.67 2.37
C TYR A 271 7.42 -3.61 2.98
#